data_70cd076dc7ea73813761e4fa88684069
#
_entry.id   70cd076dc7ea73813761e4fa88684069
#
_cell.length_a   1.000
_cell.length_b   1.000
_cell.length_c   1.000
_cell.angle_alpha   90.00
_cell.angle_beta   90.00
_cell.angle_gamma   90.00
#
_symmetry.space_group_name_H-M   'P 1'
#
loop_
_entity.id
_entity.type
_entity.pdbx_description
1 polymer ?
#
loop_
_entity_poly.entity_id
_entity_poly.type
_entity_poly.pdbx_seq_one_letter_code
_entity_poly.pdbx_strand_id
1 'polypeptide(L)'
;MRVEIRKIASKEAEKVIIECVKVTSQIDDICVFVEGSGRELTGTSCELTMDEEPERHVERFPLQEVYYFEAVDEHVFAYTEQKEYEVRMRLYEIEEQFQACHFVRCSKSVVLNLMKLGSISPALNGRFYAHMKNGEKLVISRQYAPLIKEIIMGV
;
A
#
# COMPACT_ATOMS: atom_id res chain seq x y z
N MET A 1 15.02 8.22 -19.81
CA MET A 1 13.82 7.49 -20.28
C MET A 1 12.87 8.49 -20.94
N ARG A 2 12.35 8.17 -22.12
CA ARG A 2 11.36 9.01 -22.83
C ARG A 2 10.00 8.31 -22.73
N VAL A 3 8.97 9.04 -22.32
CA VAL A 3 7.59 8.54 -22.27
C VAL A 3 6.84 9.07 -23.47
N GLU A 4 6.19 8.19 -24.23
CA GLU A 4 5.31 8.53 -25.34
C GLU A 4 3.91 8.00 -25.05
N ILE A 5 2.92 8.89 -25.11
CA ILE A 5 1.51 8.54 -24.89
C ILE A 5 0.79 8.57 -26.22
N ARG A 6 0.24 7.43 -26.63
CA ARG A 6 -0.61 7.33 -27.83
C ARG A 6 -2.06 7.08 -27.42
N LYS A 7 -2.94 7.94 -27.92
CA LYS A 7 -4.37 7.78 -27.70
C LYS A 7 -4.93 6.75 -28.69
N ILE A 8 -5.68 5.77 -28.19
CA ILE A 8 -6.30 4.72 -28.97
C ILE A 8 -7.82 4.88 -29.00
N ALA A 9 -8.48 4.31 -30.01
CA ALA A 9 -9.91 4.51 -30.25
C ALA A 9 -10.84 3.53 -29.51
N SER A 10 -10.31 2.46 -28.93
CA SER A 10 -11.10 1.41 -28.27
C SER A 10 -10.61 1.14 -26.85
N LYS A 11 -11.55 1.07 -25.91
CA LYS A 11 -11.26 0.72 -24.51
C LYS A 11 -10.71 -0.70 -24.32
N GLU A 12 -11.10 -1.64 -25.19
CA GLU A 12 -10.63 -3.03 -25.13
C GLU A 12 -9.14 -3.20 -25.47
N ALA A 13 -8.55 -2.17 -26.06
CA ALA A 13 -7.14 -2.15 -26.44
C ALA A 13 -6.26 -1.28 -25.53
N GLU A 14 -6.78 -0.78 -24.41
CA GLU A 14 -5.96 -0.03 -23.47
C GLU A 14 -4.84 -0.91 -22.91
N LYS A 15 -3.60 -0.51 -23.19
CA LYS A 15 -2.40 -1.20 -22.72
C LYS A 15 -1.27 -0.20 -22.56
N VAL A 16 -0.40 -0.47 -21.60
CA VAL A 16 0.88 0.20 -21.47
C VAL A 16 1.95 -0.70 -22.07
N ILE A 17 2.73 -0.18 -23.03
CA ILE A 17 3.86 -0.88 -23.62
C ILE A 17 5.12 -0.13 -23.23
N ILE A 18 6.05 -0.84 -22.61
CA ILE A 18 7.36 -0.30 -22.25
C ILE A 18 8.40 -1.01 -23.14
N GLU A 19 8.95 -0.26 -24.09
CA GLU A 19 10.04 -0.74 -24.94
C GLU A 19 11.37 -0.42 -24.27
N CYS A 20 12.14 -1.45 -23.98
CA CYS A 20 13.45 -1.30 -23.34
C CYS A 20 14.44 -2.34 -23.87
N VAL A 21 15.73 -2.01 -23.84
CA VAL A 21 16.80 -2.92 -24.20
C VAL A 21 17.03 -3.98 -23.12
N LYS A 22 16.83 -3.58 -21.85
CA LYS A 22 16.96 -4.45 -20.70
C LYS A 22 15.95 -4.03 -19.63
N VAL A 23 15.27 -5.01 -19.06
CA VAL A 23 14.40 -4.76 -17.89
C VAL A 23 15.28 -4.37 -16.70
N THR A 24 14.97 -3.24 -16.12
CA THR A 24 15.63 -2.71 -14.92
C THR A 24 14.63 -2.68 -13.77
N SER A 25 15.12 -2.56 -12.53
CA SER A 25 14.23 -2.41 -11.37
C SER A 25 13.25 -1.24 -11.50
N GLN A 26 13.68 -0.14 -12.12
CA GLN A 26 12.80 1.02 -12.39
C GLN A 26 11.65 0.67 -13.34
N ILE A 27 11.90 -0.19 -14.33
CA ILE A 27 10.86 -0.63 -15.27
C ILE A 27 9.92 -1.60 -14.58
N ASP A 28 10.45 -2.52 -13.77
CA ASP A 28 9.63 -3.42 -12.95
C ASP A 28 8.71 -2.64 -12.01
N ASP A 29 9.23 -1.60 -11.33
CA ASP A 29 8.44 -0.72 -10.45
C ASP A 29 7.30 -0.03 -11.20
N ILE A 30 7.56 0.45 -12.42
CA ILE A 30 6.54 1.06 -13.28
C ILE A 30 5.48 0.03 -13.69
N CYS A 31 5.88 -1.17 -14.07
CA CYS A 31 4.95 -2.25 -14.43
C CYS A 31 4.03 -2.60 -13.25
N VAL A 32 4.61 -2.80 -12.08
CA VAL A 32 3.85 -3.09 -10.85
C VAL A 32 2.90 -1.95 -10.50
N PHE A 33 3.36 -0.70 -10.62
CA PHE A 33 2.52 0.47 -10.39
C PHE A 33 1.32 0.51 -11.35
N VAL A 34 1.55 0.29 -12.64
CA VAL A 34 0.50 0.28 -13.67
C VAL A 34 -0.47 -0.88 -13.45
N GLU A 35 0.01 -2.09 -13.17
CA GLU A 35 -0.81 -3.25 -12.88
C GLU A 35 -1.63 -3.09 -11.60
N GLY A 36 -1.08 -2.40 -10.59
CA GLY A 36 -1.77 -2.07 -9.34
C GLY A 36 -2.76 -0.91 -9.46
N SER A 37 -2.63 -0.07 -10.49
CA SER A 37 -3.34 1.21 -10.60
C SER A 37 -4.85 1.11 -10.88
N GLY A 38 -5.39 -0.05 -11.04
CA GLY A 38 -6.84 -0.25 -11.23
C GLY A 38 -7.48 -1.05 -10.11
N ARG A 39 -6.72 -1.45 -9.08
CA ARG A 39 -7.25 -2.26 -8.00
C ARG A 39 -8.04 -1.40 -7.01
N GLU A 40 -9.29 -1.75 -6.83
CA GLU A 40 -10.16 -1.17 -5.81
C GLU A 40 -10.45 -2.20 -4.73
N LEU A 41 -10.53 -1.70 -3.51
CA LEU A 41 -11.00 -2.45 -2.35
C LEU A 41 -12.37 -1.94 -1.93
N THR A 42 -13.11 -2.80 -1.26
CA THR A 42 -14.36 -2.45 -0.59
C THR A 42 -14.15 -2.49 0.91
N GLY A 43 -14.53 -1.43 1.59
CA GLY A 43 -14.44 -1.34 3.04
C GLY A 43 -15.60 -0.57 3.63
N THR A 44 -15.72 -0.65 4.94
CA THR A 44 -16.74 0.06 5.71
C THR A 44 -16.08 1.20 6.47
N SER A 45 -16.50 2.43 6.19
CA SER A 45 -16.14 3.61 6.97
C SER A 45 -17.22 3.92 7.99
N CYS A 46 -16.82 4.57 9.08
CA CYS A 46 -17.74 5.03 10.13
C CYS A 46 -17.59 6.55 10.26
N GLU A 47 -18.66 7.27 10.00
CA GLU A 47 -18.71 8.72 10.26
C GLU A 47 -19.42 8.98 11.58
N LEU A 48 -18.71 9.68 12.47
CA LEU A 48 -19.25 10.14 13.76
C LEU A 48 -19.85 11.53 13.57
N THR A 49 -21.18 11.62 13.62
CA THR A 49 -21.87 12.90 13.68
C THR A 49 -22.18 13.25 15.13
N MET A 50 -22.13 14.53 15.50
CA MET A 50 -22.25 14.95 16.91
C MET A 50 -23.65 14.71 17.52
N ASP A 51 -24.66 14.52 16.70
CA ASP A 51 -26.05 14.47 17.14
C ASP A 51 -26.83 13.22 16.65
N GLU A 52 -26.20 12.28 15.95
CA GLU A 52 -26.86 11.11 15.37
C GLU A 52 -26.09 9.82 15.65
N GLU A 53 -26.75 8.68 15.47
CA GLU A 53 -26.06 7.39 15.53
C GLU A 53 -24.97 7.29 14.45
N PRO A 54 -23.83 6.61 14.74
CA PRO A 54 -22.75 6.49 13.78
C PRO A 54 -23.24 5.86 12.46
N GLU A 55 -23.08 6.57 11.37
CA GLU A 55 -23.40 6.03 10.05
C GLU A 55 -22.24 5.19 9.51
N ARG A 56 -22.57 3.97 9.06
CA ARG A 56 -21.62 3.07 8.41
C ARG A 56 -21.86 3.08 6.91
N HIS A 57 -20.82 3.44 6.18
CA HIS A 57 -20.83 3.46 4.72
C HIS A 57 -19.95 2.36 4.16
N VAL A 58 -20.49 1.57 3.23
CA VAL A 58 -19.71 0.63 2.43
C VAL A 58 -19.24 1.36 1.19
N GLU A 59 -17.93 1.55 1.07
CA GLU A 59 -17.32 2.35 0.01
C GLU A 59 -16.26 1.53 -0.73
N ARG A 60 -16.03 1.90 -1.98
CA ARG A 60 -14.90 1.41 -2.78
C ARG A 60 -13.81 2.46 -2.76
N PHE A 61 -12.58 2.04 -2.60
CA PHE A 61 -11.42 2.93 -2.57
C PHE A 61 -10.23 2.29 -3.29
N PRO A 62 -9.36 3.10 -3.93
CA PRO A 62 -8.20 2.60 -4.63
C PRO A 62 -7.17 2.03 -3.65
N LEU A 63 -6.61 0.85 -3.97
CA LEU A 63 -5.53 0.26 -3.19
C LEU A 63 -4.32 1.18 -3.07
N GLN A 64 -4.03 1.97 -4.10
CA GLN A 64 -2.90 2.91 -4.12
C GLN A 64 -2.99 4.03 -3.08
N GLU A 65 -4.18 4.37 -2.61
CA GLU A 65 -4.38 5.39 -1.58
C GLU A 65 -4.11 4.87 -0.16
N VAL A 66 -3.98 3.56 0.00
CA VAL A 66 -3.74 2.94 1.30
C VAL A 66 -2.29 3.12 1.73
N TYR A 67 -2.09 3.68 2.91
CA TYR A 67 -0.79 3.82 3.56
C TYR A 67 -0.36 2.53 4.24
N TYR A 68 -1.26 1.91 4.97
CA TYR A 68 -1.03 0.65 5.64
C TYR A 68 -2.35 -0.03 6.02
N PHE A 69 -2.26 -1.32 6.28
CA PHE A 69 -3.31 -2.11 6.91
C PHE A 69 -2.88 -2.48 8.32
N GLU A 70 -3.80 -2.41 9.26
CA GLU A 70 -3.57 -2.81 10.64
C GLU A 70 -4.67 -3.76 11.13
N ALA A 71 -4.25 -4.85 11.77
CA ALA A 71 -5.15 -5.71 12.51
C ALA A 71 -5.28 -5.20 13.95
N VAL A 72 -6.49 -4.87 14.32
CA VAL A 72 -6.87 -4.48 15.69
C VAL A 72 -7.94 -5.47 16.17
N ASP A 73 -7.61 -6.23 17.17
CA ASP A 73 -8.42 -7.36 17.63
C ASP A 73 -8.67 -8.37 16.49
N GLU A 74 -9.91 -8.59 16.10
CA GLU A 74 -10.28 -9.51 15.01
C GLU A 74 -10.60 -8.77 13.70
N HIS A 75 -10.40 -7.46 13.66
CA HIS A 75 -10.71 -6.59 12.54
C HIS A 75 -9.45 -6.10 11.85
N VAL A 76 -9.53 -5.88 10.54
CA VAL A 76 -8.45 -5.29 9.75
C VAL A 76 -8.93 -3.99 9.15
N PHE A 77 -8.12 -2.94 9.35
CA PHE A 77 -8.41 -1.60 8.85
C PHE A 77 -7.39 -1.19 7.79
N ALA A 78 -7.88 -0.56 6.73
CA ALA A 78 -7.07 0.12 5.73
C ALA A 78 -7.06 1.63 6.04
N TYR A 79 -5.87 2.20 6.18
CA TYR A 79 -5.69 3.62 6.46
C TYR A 79 -5.29 4.36 5.20
N THR A 80 -6.10 5.36 4.84
CA THR A 80 -5.81 6.31 3.76
C THR A 80 -5.52 7.69 4.36
N GLU A 81 -5.21 8.66 3.54
CA GLU A 81 -4.97 10.02 4.01
C GLU A 81 -6.23 10.67 4.62
N GLN A 82 -7.41 10.28 4.14
CA GLN A 82 -8.67 10.92 4.51
C GLN A 82 -9.52 10.08 5.47
N LYS A 83 -9.53 8.77 5.29
CA LYS A 83 -10.43 7.86 6.00
C LYS A 83 -9.74 6.56 6.38
N GLU A 84 -10.32 5.88 7.34
CA GLU A 84 -10.03 4.49 7.64
C GLU A 84 -11.23 3.62 7.23
N TYR A 85 -10.93 2.44 6.71
CA TYR A 85 -11.92 1.48 6.25
C TYR A 85 -11.69 0.13 6.90
N GLU A 86 -12.72 -0.44 7.50
CA GLU A 86 -12.69 -1.85 7.89
C GLU A 86 -12.82 -2.72 6.63
N VAL A 87 -11.87 -3.63 6.42
CA VAL A 87 -11.85 -4.54 5.28
C VAL A 87 -12.06 -5.98 5.72
N ARG A 88 -12.74 -6.78 4.89
CA ARG A 88 -13.00 -8.19 5.16
C ARG A 88 -11.88 -9.09 4.63
N MET A 89 -10.65 -8.73 4.92
CA MET A 89 -9.47 -9.51 4.55
C MET A 89 -8.59 -9.71 5.78
N ARG A 90 -7.93 -10.85 5.85
CA ARG A 90 -6.90 -11.10 6.86
C ARG A 90 -5.58 -10.50 6.39
N LEU A 91 -4.70 -10.14 7.33
CA LEU A 91 -3.39 -9.57 6.98
C LEU A 91 -2.54 -10.47 6.10
N TYR A 92 -2.58 -11.79 6.30
CA TYR A 92 -1.83 -12.73 5.46
C TYR A 92 -2.36 -12.77 4.01
N GLU A 93 -3.68 -12.58 3.81
CA GLU A 93 -4.27 -12.48 2.47
C GLU A 93 -3.85 -11.18 1.77
N ILE A 94 -3.80 -10.07 2.51
CA ILE A 94 -3.32 -8.78 2.02
C ILE A 94 -1.85 -8.87 1.63
N GLU A 95 -1.03 -9.44 2.49
CA GLU A 95 0.40 -9.65 2.24
C GLU A 95 0.63 -10.48 0.98
N GLU A 96 -0.10 -11.59 0.81
CA GLU A 96 0.03 -12.47 -0.33
C GLU A 96 -0.49 -11.84 -1.63
N GLN A 97 -1.67 -11.22 -1.59
CA GLN A 97 -2.31 -10.66 -2.80
C GLN A 97 -1.70 -9.36 -3.28
N PHE A 98 -1.15 -8.55 -2.36
CA PHE A 98 -0.66 -7.19 -2.68
C PHE A 98 0.86 -7.05 -2.56
N GLN A 99 1.59 -8.12 -2.43
CA GLN A 99 3.05 -8.11 -2.44
C GLN A 99 3.61 -7.46 -3.71
N ALA A 100 3.05 -7.81 -4.86
CA ALA A 100 3.42 -7.22 -6.14
C ALA A 100 3.06 -5.72 -6.26
N CYS A 101 2.19 -5.22 -5.39
CA CYS A 101 1.83 -3.80 -5.30
C CYS A 101 2.61 -3.04 -4.20
N HIS A 102 3.76 -3.56 -3.79
CA HIS A 102 4.66 -2.99 -2.77
C HIS A 102 4.10 -2.95 -1.34
N PHE A 103 3.14 -3.80 -1.03
CA PHE A 103 2.70 -3.99 0.34
C PHE A 103 3.54 -5.06 1.03
N VAL A 104 4.15 -4.72 2.16
CA VAL A 104 5.02 -5.62 2.92
C VAL A 104 4.66 -5.63 4.39
N ARG A 105 4.80 -6.80 4.99
CA ARG A 105 4.63 -6.96 6.43
C ARG A 105 5.73 -6.22 7.18
N CYS A 106 5.36 -5.39 8.13
CA CYS A 106 6.35 -4.68 8.96
C CYS A 106 6.27 -5.03 10.44
N SER A 107 5.15 -5.62 10.86
CA SER A 107 4.98 -6.16 12.22
C SER A 107 3.94 -7.29 12.21
N LYS A 108 3.69 -7.87 13.36
CA LYS A 108 2.65 -8.88 13.55
C LYS A 108 1.27 -8.39 13.09
N SER A 109 1.00 -7.10 13.26
CA SER A 109 -0.31 -6.49 13.07
C SER A 109 -0.39 -5.49 11.92
N VAL A 110 0.71 -5.22 11.21
CA VAL A 110 0.75 -4.17 10.20
C VAL A 110 1.40 -4.63 8.89
N VAL A 111 0.73 -4.33 7.79
CA VAL A 111 1.24 -4.40 6.41
C VAL A 111 1.31 -2.99 5.86
N LEU A 112 2.48 -2.49 5.51
CA LEU A 112 2.66 -1.13 5.02
C LEU A 112 2.83 -1.07 3.49
N ASN A 113 2.47 0.06 2.92
CA ASN A 113 2.69 0.38 1.52
C ASN A 113 4.04 1.10 1.36
N LEU A 114 5.01 0.43 0.75
CA LEU A 114 6.34 1.00 0.51
C LEU A 114 6.31 2.24 -0.38
N MET A 115 5.32 2.37 -1.26
CA MET A 115 5.16 3.56 -2.12
C MET A 115 4.75 4.81 -1.31
N LYS A 116 4.19 4.62 -0.13
CA LYS A 116 3.82 5.68 0.82
C LYS A 116 4.83 5.89 1.95
N LEU A 117 5.95 5.16 1.89
CA LEU A 117 7.04 5.31 2.85
C LEU A 117 7.93 6.49 2.46
N GLY A 118 8.16 7.40 3.41
CA GLY A 118 9.07 8.53 3.24
C GLY A 118 10.51 8.19 3.63
N SER A 119 10.71 7.62 4.80
CA SER A 119 12.03 7.23 5.33
C SER A 119 11.90 6.18 6.42
N ILE A 120 13.03 5.57 6.75
CA ILE A 120 13.15 4.72 7.94
C ILE A 120 14.25 5.27 8.86
N SER A 121 14.08 5.10 10.16
CA SER A 121 15.10 5.44 11.14
C SER A 121 15.28 4.34 12.18
N PRO A 122 16.49 4.15 12.71
CA PRO A 122 16.72 3.17 13.76
C PRO A 122 15.88 3.45 15.02
N ALA A 123 15.43 2.39 15.65
CA ALA A 123 14.78 2.39 16.95
C ALA A 123 15.49 1.43 17.90
N LEU A 124 15.04 1.36 19.14
CA LEU A 124 15.66 0.49 20.13
C LEU A 124 15.48 -1.01 19.80
N ASN A 125 16.45 -1.81 20.22
CA ASN A 125 16.39 -3.27 20.15
C ASN A 125 16.26 -3.85 18.73
N GLY A 126 16.93 -3.27 17.76
CA GLY A 126 16.92 -3.74 16.37
C GLY A 126 15.63 -3.47 15.61
N ARG A 127 14.74 -2.66 16.17
CA ARG A 127 13.56 -2.15 15.50
C ARG A 127 13.90 -0.95 14.63
N PHE A 128 12.97 -0.57 13.77
CA PHE A 128 13.02 0.67 13.00
C PHE A 128 11.68 1.39 13.08
N TYR A 129 11.72 2.69 12.83
CA TYR A 129 10.53 3.47 12.56
C TYR A 129 10.37 3.68 11.05
N ALA A 130 9.18 3.43 10.54
CA ALA A 130 8.78 3.83 9.21
C ALA A 130 8.07 5.19 9.31
N HIS A 131 8.64 6.19 8.66
CA HIS A 131 8.03 7.51 8.56
C HIS A 131 7.24 7.58 7.27
N MET A 132 5.93 7.56 7.38
CA MET A 132 5.03 7.60 6.22
C MET A 132 4.92 9.00 5.65
N LYS A 133 4.56 9.12 4.37
CA LYS A 133 4.45 10.43 3.69
C LYS A 133 3.36 11.32 4.24
N ASN A 134 2.38 10.77 4.96
CA ASN A 134 1.34 11.52 5.67
C ASN A 134 1.77 12.02 7.07
N GLY A 135 3.00 11.78 7.48
CA GLY A 135 3.54 12.14 8.79
C GLY A 135 3.36 11.09 9.88
N GLU A 136 2.66 10.01 9.63
CA GLU A 136 2.53 8.91 10.57
C GLU A 136 3.83 8.14 10.74
N LYS A 137 4.01 7.58 11.92
CA LYS A 137 5.18 6.78 12.28
C LYS A 137 4.75 5.39 12.72
N LEU A 138 5.17 4.38 11.97
CA LEU A 138 4.91 2.98 12.26
C LEU A 138 6.16 2.28 12.79
N VAL A 139 5.97 1.24 13.58
CA VAL A 139 7.09 0.43 14.08
C VAL A 139 7.32 -0.75 13.14
N ILE A 140 8.54 -0.87 12.63
CA ILE A 140 9.02 -2.06 11.95
C ILE A 140 9.66 -2.96 13.01
N SER A 141 9.08 -4.12 13.23
CA SER A 141 9.61 -5.05 14.22
C SER A 141 10.94 -5.66 13.76
N ARG A 142 11.77 -6.05 14.73
CA ARG A 142 13.09 -6.64 14.47
C ARG A 142 13.08 -7.79 13.47
N GLN A 143 12.02 -8.60 13.49
CA GLN A 143 11.87 -9.74 12.59
C GLN A 143 11.75 -9.34 11.13
N TYR A 144 11.07 -8.23 10.82
CA TYR A 144 10.79 -7.77 9.47
C TYR A 144 11.76 -6.70 8.96
N ALA A 145 12.53 -6.09 9.85
CA ALA A 145 13.46 -5.02 9.52
C ALA A 145 14.50 -5.41 8.46
N PRO A 146 15.13 -6.61 8.48
CA PRO A 146 16.10 -6.99 7.46
C PRO A 146 15.51 -7.00 6.05
N LEU A 147 14.31 -7.59 5.87
CA LEU A 147 13.64 -7.66 4.58
C LEU A 147 13.29 -6.28 4.03
N ILE A 148 12.74 -5.41 4.86
CA ILE A 148 12.36 -4.05 4.45
C ILE A 148 13.59 -3.23 4.07
N LYS A 149 14.67 -3.34 4.84
CA LYS A 149 15.96 -2.70 4.52
C LYS A 149 16.52 -3.18 3.18
N GLU A 150 16.49 -4.48 2.94
CA GLU A 150 16.93 -5.08 1.67
C GLU A 150 16.13 -4.50 0.49
N ILE A 151 14.82 -4.46 0.60
CA ILE A 151 13.95 -3.92 -0.45
C ILE A 151 14.25 -2.43 -0.71
N ILE A 152 14.37 -1.63 0.35
CA ILE A 152 14.59 -0.18 0.22
C ILE A 152 16.00 0.14 -0.29
N MET A 153 16.99 -0.58 0.19
CA MET A 153 18.40 -0.32 -0.16
C MET A 153 18.85 -1.03 -1.43
N GLY A 154 18.07 -1.98 -1.93
CA GLY A 154 18.39 -2.76 -3.12
C GLY A 154 19.56 -3.70 -2.92
N VAL A 155 19.77 -4.14 -1.71
CA VAL A 155 20.93 -4.99 -1.34
C VAL A 155 20.48 -6.43 -1.12
#